data_c2271b28bce8e7ba52379265bdd879bc
#
_entry.id   c2271b28bce8e7ba52379265bdd879bc
#
_cell.length_a   1.000
_cell.length_b   1.000
_cell.length_c   1.000
_cell.angle_alpha   90.00
_cell.angle_beta   90.00
_cell.angle_gamma   90.00
#
_symmetry.space_group_name_H-M   'P 1'
#
loop_
_entity.id
_entity.type
_entity.pdbx_description
1 polymer ?
#
loop_
_entity_poly.entity_id
_entity_poly.type
_entity_poly.pdbx_seq_one_letter_code
_entity_poly.pdbx_strand_id
1 'polypeptide(L)'
;MDASTTFTLMIASGDYCDITNDALNYYDTADQAYEDGIAVDLMEYPDSVPNFMALMEKYPQIRTDLETLEGHILNMPRIDIPIGQAAENGLLIRKDWLDECGLPIPETIEDWEITLAAFKSSYNVTDPYIMPYQVLSPWGLMSAGYGIPAVADANNFYVDLKTDKVARSTISDAYYDYLCMFRDWY
;
A
#
# COMPACT_ATOMS: atom_id res chain seq x y z
N MET A 1 -4.48 14.95 22.00
CA MET A 1 -5.43 13.82 22.01
C MET A 1 -5.17 13.10 20.71
N ASP A 2 -5.01 11.81 20.72
CA ASP A 2 -4.82 11.06 19.48
C ASP A 2 -6.15 10.89 18.72
N ALA A 3 -6.08 10.51 17.45
CA ALA A 3 -7.27 10.40 16.58
C ALA A 3 -8.26 9.34 17.09
N SER A 4 -7.77 8.22 17.64
CA SER A 4 -8.62 7.15 18.17
C SER A 4 -9.44 7.62 19.38
N THR A 5 -8.81 8.29 20.35
CA THR A 5 -9.50 8.86 21.51
C THR A 5 -10.54 9.89 21.07
N THR A 6 -10.21 10.74 20.10
CA THR A 6 -11.14 11.74 19.58
C THR A 6 -12.34 11.10 18.92
N PHE A 7 -12.12 10.07 18.09
CA PHE A 7 -13.19 9.31 17.45
C PHE A 7 -14.10 8.64 18.48
N THR A 8 -13.54 7.95 19.46
CA THR A 8 -14.31 7.29 20.54
C THR A 8 -15.20 8.28 21.29
N LEU A 9 -14.68 9.46 21.62
CA LEU A 9 -15.45 10.50 22.30
C LEU A 9 -16.58 11.06 21.42
N MET A 10 -16.31 11.26 20.12
CA MET A 10 -17.30 11.70 19.15
C MET A 10 -18.46 10.72 19.06
N ILE A 11 -18.18 9.42 18.94
CA ILE A 11 -19.20 8.37 18.91
C ILE A 11 -19.98 8.32 20.23
N ALA A 12 -19.27 8.34 21.38
CA ALA A 12 -19.90 8.29 22.70
C ALA A 12 -20.80 9.49 23.00
N SER A 13 -20.51 10.66 22.44
CA SER A 13 -21.34 11.87 22.59
C SER A 13 -22.59 11.88 21.72
N GLY A 14 -22.64 11.05 20.66
CA GLY A 14 -23.68 11.08 19.65
C GLY A 14 -23.65 12.31 18.75
N ASP A 15 -22.59 13.14 18.84
CA ASP A 15 -22.39 14.35 18.03
C ASP A 15 -21.32 14.08 16.96
N TYR A 16 -21.75 13.43 15.89
CA TYR A 16 -20.87 13.09 14.75
C TYR A 16 -21.51 13.48 13.42
N CYS A 17 -20.67 13.63 12.41
CA CYS A 17 -21.06 14.05 11.07
C CYS A 17 -21.82 12.94 10.33
N ASP A 18 -22.68 13.33 9.38
CA ASP A 18 -23.36 12.39 8.46
C ASP A 18 -22.38 11.61 7.58
N ILE A 19 -21.20 12.18 7.30
CA ILE A 19 -20.14 11.54 6.51
C ILE A 19 -18.82 11.68 7.28
N THR A 20 -18.17 10.56 7.53
CA THR A 20 -16.87 10.51 8.21
C THR A 20 -15.84 9.79 7.32
N ASN A 21 -14.66 10.39 7.19
CA ASN A 21 -13.56 9.75 6.50
C ASN A 21 -12.84 8.76 7.41
N ASP A 22 -12.49 7.60 6.89
CA ASP A 22 -11.70 6.56 7.57
C ASP A 22 -12.30 6.03 8.90
N ALA A 23 -13.60 6.20 9.14
CA ALA A 23 -14.27 5.78 10.37
C ALA A 23 -14.11 4.29 10.67
N LEU A 24 -14.15 3.43 9.65
CA LEU A 24 -14.03 1.98 9.80
C LEU A 24 -12.66 1.54 10.32
N ASN A 25 -11.62 2.36 10.20
CA ASN A 25 -10.29 2.08 10.72
C ASN A 25 -10.23 2.05 12.28
N TYR A 26 -11.28 2.52 12.94
CA TYR A 26 -11.36 2.55 14.41
C TYR A 26 -12.21 1.41 14.98
N TYR A 27 -12.67 0.49 14.15
CA TYR A 27 -13.40 -0.71 14.53
C TYR A 27 -12.57 -1.96 14.29
N ASP A 28 -12.77 -3.00 15.07
CA ASP A 28 -12.10 -4.29 14.88
C ASP A 28 -12.56 -4.96 13.57
N THR A 29 -13.83 -4.81 13.24
CA THR A 29 -14.42 -5.23 11.96
C THR A 29 -15.36 -4.15 11.42
N ALA A 30 -15.51 -4.07 10.12
CA ALA A 30 -16.46 -3.13 9.51
C ALA A 30 -17.90 -3.48 9.89
N ASP A 31 -18.23 -4.77 10.01
CA ASP A 31 -19.57 -5.23 10.38
C ASP A 31 -19.99 -4.73 11.79
N GLN A 32 -19.03 -4.61 12.72
CA GLN A 32 -19.33 -4.05 14.04
C GLN A 32 -19.80 -2.59 13.97
N ALA A 33 -19.25 -1.77 13.06
CA ALA A 33 -19.71 -0.40 12.88
C ALA A 33 -21.17 -0.34 12.37
N TYR A 34 -21.58 -1.34 11.61
CA TYR A 34 -22.98 -1.49 11.18
C TYR A 34 -23.88 -1.93 12.33
N GLU A 35 -23.47 -2.93 13.11
CA GLU A 35 -24.22 -3.42 14.29
C GLU A 35 -24.42 -2.31 15.35
N ASP A 36 -23.41 -1.46 15.53
CA ASP A 36 -23.46 -0.31 16.44
C ASP A 36 -24.28 0.86 15.88
N GLY A 37 -24.79 0.76 14.65
CA GLY A 37 -25.60 1.78 13.99
C GLY A 37 -24.81 3.04 13.56
N ILE A 38 -23.50 2.95 13.44
CA ILE A 38 -22.62 4.05 13.03
C ILE A 38 -22.42 4.05 11.51
N ALA A 39 -22.37 2.87 10.89
CA ALA A 39 -22.32 2.72 9.45
C ALA A 39 -23.67 2.22 8.91
N VAL A 40 -24.01 2.60 7.69
CA VAL A 40 -25.19 2.12 6.97
C VAL A 40 -24.77 1.20 5.84
N ASP A 41 -25.52 0.15 5.59
CA ASP A 41 -25.31 -0.68 4.41
C ASP A 41 -25.86 0.05 3.17
N LEU A 42 -24.99 0.40 2.25
CA LEU A 42 -25.36 1.10 1.01
C LEU A 42 -26.26 0.25 0.10
N MET A 43 -26.23 -1.07 0.29
CA MET A 43 -27.10 -1.99 -0.45
C MET A 43 -28.57 -1.91 -0.03
N GLU A 44 -28.85 -1.37 1.16
CA GLU A 44 -30.23 -1.07 1.60
C GLU A 44 -30.81 0.18 0.95
N TYR A 45 -29.94 1.04 0.37
CA TYR A 45 -30.31 2.34 -0.21
C TYR A 45 -29.82 2.50 -1.66
N PRO A 46 -30.08 1.55 -2.58
CA PRO A 46 -29.54 1.57 -3.93
C PRO A 46 -29.99 2.81 -4.73
N ASP A 47 -31.21 3.29 -4.50
CA ASP A 47 -31.74 4.46 -5.17
C ASP A 47 -31.06 5.77 -4.73
N SER A 48 -30.40 5.78 -3.59
CA SER A 48 -29.66 6.94 -3.07
C SER A 48 -28.23 7.00 -3.62
N VAL A 49 -27.70 5.89 -4.16
CA VAL A 49 -26.33 5.76 -4.66
C VAL A 49 -26.28 5.19 -6.11
N PRO A 50 -27.07 5.69 -7.04
CA PRO A 50 -27.25 5.07 -8.37
C PRO A 50 -25.95 4.98 -9.18
N ASN A 51 -25.07 6.00 -9.09
CA ASN A 51 -23.79 6.00 -9.79
C ASN A 51 -22.83 4.94 -9.24
N PHE A 52 -22.85 4.73 -7.94
CA PHE A 52 -22.03 3.70 -7.28
C PHE A 52 -22.52 2.30 -7.63
N MET A 53 -23.85 2.09 -7.66
CA MET A 53 -24.45 0.84 -8.13
C MET A 53 -24.07 0.53 -9.58
N ALA A 54 -24.17 1.50 -10.48
CA ALA A 54 -23.79 1.34 -11.88
C ALA A 54 -22.28 1.04 -12.03
N LEU A 55 -21.44 1.59 -11.15
CA LEU A 55 -20.00 1.32 -11.16
C LEU A 55 -19.71 -0.12 -10.74
N MET A 56 -20.34 -0.62 -9.71
CA MET A 56 -20.20 -2.01 -9.25
C MET A 56 -20.75 -3.00 -10.27
N GLU A 57 -21.83 -2.66 -10.98
CA GLU A 57 -22.35 -3.48 -12.08
C GLU A 57 -21.33 -3.56 -13.25
N LYS A 58 -20.71 -2.43 -13.59
CA LYS A 58 -19.70 -2.37 -14.66
C LYS A 58 -18.39 -3.07 -14.27
N TYR A 59 -18.02 -3.04 -13.00
CA TYR A 59 -16.80 -3.61 -12.45
C TYR A 59 -17.12 -4.48 -11.23
N PRO A 60 -17.58 -5.73 -11.43
CA PRO A 60 -18.05 -6.61 -10.33
C PRO A 60 -17.00 -6.85 -9.23
N GLN A 61 -15.72 -6.70 -9.58
CA GLN A 61 -14.60 -6.85 -8.66
C GLN A 61 -14.63 -5.81 -7.53
N ILE A 62 -15.09 -4.57 -7.82
CA ILE A 62 -15.26 -3.53 -6.82
C ILE A 62 -16.22 -3.99 -5.72
N ARG A 63 -17.32 -4.63 -6.11
CA ARG A 63 -18.25 -5.19 -5.14
C ARG A 63 -17.60 -6.25 -4.26
N THR A 64 -16.88 -7.20 -4.87
CA THR A 64 -16.18 -8.26 -4.14
C THR A 64 -15.14 -7.73 -3.17
N ASP A 65 -14.45 -6.65 -3.54
CA ASP A 65 -13.41 -6.03 -2.71
C ASP A 65 -13.97 -5.22 -1.54
N LEU A 66 -15.23 -4.76 -1.65
CA LEU A 66 -15.89 -3.92 -0.64
C LEU A 66 -16.82 -4.69 0.29
N GLU A 67 -17.32 -5.83 -0.16
CA GLU A 67 -18.27 -6.65 0.58
C GLU A 67 -17.61 -7.21 1.84
N THR A 68 -18.20 -6.95 2.99
CA THR A 68 -17.74 -7.49 4.28
C THR A 68 -17.97 -9.00 4.34
N LEU A 69 -17.47 -9.66 5.39
CA LEU A 69 -17.71 -11.10 5.59
C LEU A 69 -19.19 -11.44 5.74
N GLU A 70 -20.00 -10.50 6.22
CA GLU A 70 -21.46 -10.66 6.38
C GLU A 70 -22.26 -10.17 5.18
N GLY A 71 -21.59 -9.63 4.16
CA GLY A 71 -22.19 -9.25 2.89
C GLY A 71 -22.63 -7.79 2.80
N HIS A 72 -22.19 -6.92 3.72
CA HIS A 72 -22.50 -5.50 3.73
C HIS A 72 -21.51 -4.68 2.91
N ILE A 73 -21.96 -3.56 2.34
CA ILE A 73 -21.11 -2.52 1.73
C ILE A 73 -21.27 -1.23 2.53
N LEU A 74 -20.30 -0.94 3.38
CA LEU A 74 -20.38 0.08 4.41
C LEU A 74 -19.62 1.37 4.10
N ASN A 75 -18.98 1.46 2.96
CA ASN A 75 -18.21 2.64 2.57
C ASN A 75 -18.21 2.89 1.05
N MET A 76 -17.85 4.11 0.68
CA MET A 76 -17.55 4.51 -0.68
C MET A 76 -16.05 4.86 -0.77
N PRO A 77 -15.19 3.94 -1.18
CA PRO A 77 -13.76 4.20 -1.27
C PRO A 77 -13.44 5.08 -2.49
N ARG A 78 -12.24 5.63 -2.50
CA ARG A 78 -11.65 6.15 -3.72
C ARG A 78 -11.40 4.99 -4.69
N ILE A 79 -11.94 5.08 -5.88
CA ILE A 79 -11.80 4.07 -6.93
C ILE A 79 -11.03 4.69 -8.10
N ASP A 80 -9.83 4.19 -8.34
CA ASP A 80 -8.99 4.64 -9.44
C ASP A 80 -9.14 3.71 -10.66
N ILE A 81 -9.79 4.20 -11.72
CA ILE A 81 -9.95 3.52 -12.99
C ILE A 81 -9.53 4.50 -14.12
N PRO A 82 -8.61 4.12 -14.99
CA PRO A 82 -7.94 2.83 -15.18
C PRO A 82 -6.68 2.65 -14.32
N ILE A 83 -6.28 1.40 -14.14
CA ILE A 83 -5.12 0.91 -13.37
C ILE A 83 -3.77 1.59 -13.73
N GLY A 84 -3.71 2.37 -14.81
CA GLY A 84 -2.50 3.08 -15.25
C GLY A 84 -2.00 4.21 -14.34
N GLN A 85 -2.67 4.50 -13.22
CA GLN A 85 -2.22 5.46 -12.20
C GLN A 85 -1.66 4.78 -10.94
N ALA A 86 -1.44 3.47 -10.98
CA ALA A 86 -1.01 2.69 -9.83
C ALA A 86 0.46 2.90 -9.41
N ALA A 87 1.25 3.69 -10.15
CA ALA A 87 2.62 4.01 -9.78
C ALA A 87 2.65 5.34 -9.00
N GLU A 88 2.34 5.29 -7.71
CA GLU A 88 2.40 6.46 -6.83
C GLU A 88 3.81 6.81 -6.36
N ASN A 89 4.71 5.82 -6.35
CA ASN A 89 6.06 5.97 -5.83
C ASN A 89 7.09 5.46 -6.84
N GLY A 90 8.25 6.09 -6.87
CA GLY A 90 9.37 5.70 -7.73
C GLY A 90 10.71 6.09 -7.10
N LEU A 91 11.76 5.41 -7.55
CA LEU A 91 13.14 5.76 -7.18
C LEU A 91 13.56 7.04 -7.92
N LEU A 92 14.21 7.92 -7.21
CA LEU A 92 14.86 9.10 -7.75
C LEU A 92 16.37 8.91 -7.68
N ILE A 93 17.08 9.28 -8.75
CA ILE A 93 18.52 9.20 -8.78
C ILE A 93 19.11 10.55 -9.24
N ARG A 94 20.27 10.91 -8.73
CA ARG A 94 21.06 12.07 -9.13
C ARG A 94 21.69 11.80 -10.50
N LYS A 95 20.99 12.24 -11.55
CA LYS A 95 21.47 12.05 -12.93
C LYS A 95 22.80 12.74 -13.19
N ASP A 96 23.01 13.92 -12.60
CA ASP A 96 24.27 14.65 -12.69
C ASP A 96 25.45 13.83 -12.13
N TRP A 97 25.25 13.11 -11.03
CA TRP A 97 26.26 12.23 -10.46
C TRP A 97 26.53 11.00 -11.34
N LEU A 98 25.49 10.45 -11.98
CA LEU A 98 25.66 9.36 -12.96
C LEU A 98 26.53 9.82 -14.13
N ASP A 99 26.21 10.99 -14.69
CA ASP A 99 26.93 11.56 -15.84
C ASP A 99 28.40 11.84 -15.49
N GLU A 100 28.66 12.39 -14.29
CA GLU A 100 30.05 12.64 -13.82
C GLU A 100 30.81 11.36 -13.53
N CYS A 101 30.17 10.30 -13.05
CA CYS A 101 30.76 8.99 -12.83
C CYS A 101 30.86 8.17 -14.13
N GLY A 102 30.29 8.63 -15.24
CA GLY A 102 30.24 7.90 -16.51
C GLY A 102 29.43 6.62 -16.46
N LEU A 103 28.40 6.57 -15.61
CA LEU A 103 27.54 5.40 -15.39
C LEU A 103 26.21 5.56 -16.11
N PRO A 104 25.62 4.46 -16.62
CA PRO A 104 24.28 4.45 -17.15
C PRO A 104 23.24 4.51 -16.00
N ILE A 105 21.97 4.73 -16.35
CA ILE A 105 20.87 4.56 -15.40
C ILE A 105 20.80 3.09 -14.99
N PRO A 106 20.79 2.77 -13.68
CA PRO A 106 20.74 1.39 -13.20
C PRO A 106 19.40 0.73 -13.52
N GLU A 107 19.45 -0.46 -14.09
CA GLU A 107 18.28 -1.27 -14.45
C GLU A 107 18.13 -2.54 -13.58
N THR A 108 19.23 -3.01 -13.00
CA THR A 108 19.27 -4.20 -12.15
C THR A 108 19.76 -3.86 -10.73
N ILE A 109 19.55 -4.77 -9.78
CA ILE A 109 20.10 -4.62 -8.42
C ILE A 109 21.62 -4.49 -8.45
N GLU A 110 22.30 -5.27 -9.29
CA GLU A 110 23.76 -5.19 -9.46
C GLU A 110 24.22 -3.82 -10.00
N ASP A 111 23.48 -3.22 -10.94
CA ASP A 111 23.76 -1.86 -11.42
C ASP A 111 23.59 -0.83 -10.30
N TRP A 112 22.60 -1.00 -9.42
CA TRP A 112 22.41 -0.15 -8.25
C TRP A 112 23.59 -0.27 -7.29
N GLU A 113 24.10 -1.47 -7.02
CA GLU A 113 25.29 -1.69 -6.17
C GLU A 113 26.52 -0.96 -6.72
N ILE A 114 26.79 -1.11 -8.03
CA ILE A 114 27.88 -0.43 -8.71
C ILE A 114 27.72 1.09 -8.61
N THR A 115 26.51 1.58 -8.85
CA THR A 115 26.21 3.01 -8.84
C THR A 115 26.37 3.62 -7.44
N LEU A 116 25.84 2.97 -6.41
CA LEU A 116 25.93 3.45 -5.04
C LEU A 116 27.37 3.41 -4.52
N ALA A 117 28.15 2.39 -4.88
CA ALA A 117 29.57 2.32 -4.56
C ALA A 117 30.37 3.45 -5.23
N ALA A 118 30.05 3.77 -6.48
CA ALA A 118 30.67 4.90 -7.18
C ALA A 118 30.31 6.24 -6.53
N PHE A 119 29.05 6.46 -6.15
CA PHE A 119 28.62 7.68 -5.47
C PHE A 119 29.29 7.83 -4.10
N LYS A 120 29.37 6.75 -3.35
CA LYS A 120 30.06 6.71 -2.05
C LYS A 120 31.53 7.14 -2.18
N SER A 121 32.22 6.62 -3.17
CA SER A 121 33.64 6.92 -3.38
C SER A 121 33.92 8.30 -3.99
N SER A 122 33.11 8.72 -4.98
CA SER A 122 33.34 9.96 -5.72
C SER A 122 32.95 11.22 -4.95
N TYR A 123 31.88 11.12 -4.14
CA TYR A 123 31.33 12.26 -3.42
C TYR A 123 31.55 12.20 -1.90
N ASN A 124 32.27 11.19 -1.41
CA ASN A 124 32.56 10.98 0.01
C ASN A 124 31.27 11.03 0.87
N VAL A 125 30.20 10.43 0.38
CA VAL A 125 28.93 10.29 1.10
C VAL A 125 28.90 8.97 1.86
N THR A 126 28.43 9.00 3.11
CA THR A 126 28.35 7.79 3.95
C THR A 126 27.21 6.90 3.48
N ASP A 127 26.05 7.54 3.24
CA ASP A 127 24.79 6.87 2.93
C ASP A 127 24.28 7.37 1.57
N PRO A 128 24.75 6.75 0.46
CA PRO A 128 24.37 7.18 -0.89
C PRO A 128 22.93 6.84 -1.26
N TYR A 129 22.28 5.98 -0.49
CA TYR A 129 20.88 5.63 -0.64
C TYR A 129 20.06 6.09 0.57
N ILE A 130 19.09 6.95 0.32
CA ILE A 130 18.16 7.43 1.37
C ILE A 130 16.85 6.70 1.19
N MET A 131 16.47 5.96 2.22
CA MET A 131 15.26 5.17 2.24
C MET A 131 14.30 5.73 3.28
N PRO A 132 13.12 6.25 2.89
CA PRO A 132 12.11 6.58 3.87
C PRO A 132 11.61 5.31 4.58
N TYR A 133 11.25 5.44 5.84
CA TYR A 133 10.79 4.36 6.73
C TYR A 133 9.80 3.37 6.07
N GLN A 134 8.89 3.90 5.25
CA GLN A 134 7.86 3.10 4.56
C GLN A 134 8.43 2.14 3.49
N VAL A 135 9.67 2.28 3.09
CA VAL A 135 10.28 1.49 1.99
C VAL A 135 10.86 0.16 2.47
N LEU A 136 11.11 0.00 3.79
CA LEU A 136 11.43 -1.30 4.40
C LEU A 136 10.23 -2.25 4.48
N SER A 137 9.03 -1.71 4.32
CA SER A 137 7.87 -2.57 4.14
C SER A 137 7.98 -3.27 2.77
N PRO A 138 7.26 -4.35 2.53
CA PRO A 138 7.18 -5.02 1.22
C PRO A 138 6.70 -4.10 0.09
N TRP A 139 6.33 -2.87 0.39
CA TRP A 139 6.07 -1.78 -0.56
C TRP A 139 7.36 -1.19 -1.13
N GLY A 140 8.50 -1.74 -0.72
CA GLY A 140 9.80 -1.28 -1.13
C GLY A 140 9.98 -1.38 -2.65
N LEU A 141 10.32 -0.26 -3.25
CA LEU A 141 10.51 -0.13 -4.69
C LEU A 141 11.57 -1.11 -5.23
N MET A 142 12.45 -1.62 -4.36
CA MET A 142 13.47 -2.62 -4.71
C MET A 142 13.00 -4.07 -4.53
N SER A 143 11.91 -4.32 -3.82
CA SER A 143 11.43 -5.68 -3.51
C SER A 143 11.03 -6.45 -4.77
N ALA A 144 10.54 -5.75 -5.79
CA ALA A 144 10.19 -6.35 -7.07
C ALA A 144 11.38 -7.01 -7.77
N GLY A 145 12.60 -6.47 -7.60
CA GLY A 145 13.84 -7.07 -8.10
C GLY A 145 14.13 -8.46 -7.54
N TYR A 146 13.58 -8.77 -6.37
CA TYR A 146 13.65 -10.09 -5.72
C TYR A 146 12.41 -10.95 -5.97
N GLY A 147 11.50 -10.52 -6.84
CA GLY A 147 10.24 -11.23 -7.10
C GLY A 147 9.24 -11.17 -5.95
N ILE A 148 9.43 -10.22 -5.02
CA ILE A 148 8.51 -9.95 -3.94
C ILE A 148 7.53 -8.91 -4.45
N PRO A 149 6.24 -9.24 -4.62
CA PRO A 149 5.26 -8.24 -5.02
C PRO A 149 5.16 -7.16 -3.94
N ALA A 150 5.03 -5.91 -4.37
CA ALA A 150 4.67 -4.83 -3.48
C ALA A 150 3.24 -5.10 -2.99
N VAL A 151 3.12 -5.61 -1.78
CA VAL A 151 1.82 -5.96 -1.21
C VAL A 151 1.34 -4.82 -0.36
N ALA A 152 0.15 -4.37 -0.68
CA ALA A 152 -0.49 -3.26 0.01
C ALA A 152 -1.11 -3.65 1.37
N ASP A 153 -1.00 -4.90 1.77
CA ASP A 153 -1.62 -5.37 3.00
C ASP A 153 -0.62 -5.34 4.18
N ALA A 154 -1.12 -4.94 5.34
CA ALA A 154 -0.34 -4.83 6.57
C ALA A 154 0.25 -6.19 7.03
N ASN A 155 -0.27 -7.30 6.56
CA ASN A 155 0.15 -8.65 6.92
C ASN A 155 1.12 -9.27 5.92
N ASN A 156 1.39 -8.60 4.78
CA ASN A 156 2.29 -9.04 3.72
C ASN A 156 1.90 -10.36 3.07
N PHE A 157 0.61 -10.62 2.97
CA PHE A 157 0.05 -11.72 2.20
C PHE A 157 -0.14 -11.32 0.75
N TYR A 158 0.06 -12.26 -0.16
CA TYR A 158 -0.22 -12.10 -1.59
C TYR A 158 -0.62 -13.43 -2.22
N VAL A 159 -1.24 -13.38 -3.38
CA VAL A 159 -1.50 -14.56 -4.20
C VAL A 159 -0.31 -14.76 -5.12
N ASP A 160 0.40 -15.87 -4.96
CA ASP A 160 1.43 -16.28 -5.89
C ASP A 160 0.77 -16.78 -7.19
N LEU A 161 0.88 -15.97 -8.24
CA LEU A 161 0.26 -16.25 -9.54
C LEU A 161 0.82 -17.51 -10.24
N LYS A 162 1.96 -18.04 -9.78
CA LYS A 162 2.52 -19.29 -10.35
C LYS A 162 1.91 -20.53 -9.72
N THR A 163 1.57 -20.46 -8.44
CA THR A 163 1.06 -21.60 -7.66
C THR A 163 -0.42 -21.50 -7.34
N ASP A 164 -1.03 -20.32 -7.59
CA ASP A 164 -2.40 -19.97 -7.23
C ASP A 164 -2.68 -20.21 -5.73
N LYS A 165 -1.70 -19.85 -4.90
CA LYS A 165 -1.78 -20.00 -3.44
C LYS A 165 -1.48 -18.69 -2.74
N VAL A 166 -2.10 -18.52 -1.58
CA VAL A 166 -1.74 -17.42 -0.67
C VAL A 166 -0.35 -17.70 -0.09
N ALA A 167 0.52 -16.73 -0.21
CA ALA A 167 1.87 -16.76 0.33
C ALA A 167 2.10 -15.51 1.20
N ARG A 168 3.11 -15.56 2.04
CA ARG A 168 3.53 -14.43 2.87
C ARG A 168 4.97 -14.05 2.50
N SER A 169 5.17 -12.81 2.06
CA SER A 169 6.48 -12.36 1.57
C SER A 169 7.55 -12.37 2.66
N THR A 170 7.23 -11.95 3.89
CA THR A 170 8.18 -11.76 4.99
C THR A 170 8.85 -13.03 5.53
N ILE A 171 8.36 -14.21 5.16
CA ILE A 171 8.97 -15.50 5.54
C ILE A 171 9.63 -16.21 4.36
N SER A 172 9.75 -15.56 3.20
CA SER A 172 10.39 -16.14 2.01
C SER A 172 11.90 -15.94 2.01
N ASP A 173 12.64 -16.85 1.36
CA ASP A 173 14.08 -16.69 1.14
C ASP A 173 14.39 -15.42 0.36
N ALA A 174 13.55 -15.07 -0.61
CA ALA A 174 13.67 -13.83 -1.38
C ALA A 174 13.63 -12.57 -0.49
N TYR A 175 12.79 -12.58 0.55
CA TYR A 175 12.74 -11.46 1.50
C TYR A 175 14.00 -11.40 2.38
N TYR A 176 14.54 -12.54 2.75
CA TYR A 176 15.82 -12.61 3.45
C TYR A 176 16.95 -12.03 2.60
N ASP A 177 17.05 -12.42 1.32
CA ASP A 177 18.04 -11.88 0.39
C ASP A 177 17.88 -10.37 0.19
N TYR A 178 16.64 -9.91 0.07
CA TYR A 178 16.31 -8.49 0.01
C TYR A 178 16.81 -7.70 1.24
N LEU A 179 16.64 -8.25 2.45
CA LEU A 179 17.17 -7.63 3.67
C LEU A 179 18.70 -7.67 3.73
N CYS A 180 19.32 -8.75 3.23
CA CYS A 180 20.77 -8.84 3.14
C CYS A 180 21.37 -7.77 2.24
N MET A 181 20.73 -7.46 1.10
CA MET A 181 21.13 -6.37 0.24
C MET A 181 21.24 -5.04 1.01
N PHE A 182 20.24 -4.68 1.79
CA PHE A 182 20.29 -3.45 2.58
C PHE A 182 21.36 -3.48 3.65
N ARG A 183 21.54 -4.59 4.34
CA ARG A 183 22.66 -4.75 5.29
C ARG A 183 24.01 -4.47 4.62
N ASP A 184 24.19 -4.90 3.37
CA ASP A 184 25.45 -4.78 2.66
C ASP A 184 25.64 -3.35 2.06
N TRP A 185 24.55 -2.60 1.89
CA TRP A 185 24.59 -1.21 1.42
C TRP A 185 24.83 -0.19 2.54
N TYR A 186 24.54 -0.54 3.79
CA TYR A 186 24.74 0.26 4.99
C TYR A 186 25.92 -0.27 5.84
#